data_ad107833d2e21c80561f1dc21c35189b
#
_entry.id   ad107833d2e21c80561f1dc21c35189b
#
_cell.length_a   1.000
_cell.length_b   1.000
_cell.length_c   1.000
_cell.angle_alpha   90.00
_cell.angle_beta   90.00
_cell.angle_gamma   90.00
#
_symmetry.space_group_name_H-M   'P 1'
#
loop_
_entity.id
_entity.type
_entity.pdbx_description
1 polymer ?
#
loop_
_entity_poly.entity_id
_entity_poly.type
_entity_poly.pdbx_seq_one_letter_code
_entity_poly.pdbx_strand_id
1 'polypeptide(L)' 'MELELGSLLKRARQEKGLSLDDIQEETKIRKKYLEAIEENNFDVLPGNVYLKVFIKGYAREVGIDYQKLLENYEILTI' A
#
# COMPACT_ATOMS: atom_id res chain seq x y z
N MET A 1 -12.33 -15.38 3.70
CA MET A 1 -12.37 -14.39 2.60
C MET A 1 -11.11 -13.52 2.66
N GLU A 2 -10.38 -13.46 1.56
CA GLU A 2 -9.17 -12.65 1.52
C GLU A 2 -9.51 -11.17 1.49
N LEU A 3 -8.72 -10.37 2.21
CA LEU A 3 -8.82 -8.93 2.12
C LEU A 3 -8.21 -8.46 0.80
N GLU A 4 -8.80 -7.43 0.20
CA GLU A 4 -8.15 -6.74 -0.90
C GLU A 4 -6.87 -6.09 -0.39
N LEU A 5 -5.90 -5.92 -1.28
CA LEU A 5 -4.58 -5.39 -0.92
C LEU A 5 -4.69 -4.05 -0.18
N GLY A 6 -5.49 -3.13 -0.70
CA GLY A 6 -5.65 -1.82 -0.08
C GLY A 6 -6.26 -1.91 1.31
N SER A 7 -7.25 -2.78 1.47
CA SER A 7 -7.91 -2.97 2.77
C SER A 7 -6.95 -3.55 3.81
N LEU A 8 -6.09 -4.48 3.38
CA LEU A 8 -5.09 -5.07 4.25
C LEU A 8 -4.10 -4.00 4.74
N LEU A 9 -3.61 -3.17 3.83
CA LEU A 9 -2.67 -2.12 4.18
C LEU A 9 -3.31 -1.07 5.10
N LYS A 10 -4.54 -0.67 4.79
CA LYS A 10 -5.27 0.29 5.61
C LYS A 10 -5.46 -0.23 7.03
N ARG A 11 -5.86 -1.48 7.14
CA ARG A 11 -6.06 -2.11 8.45
C ARG A 11 -4.77 -2.15 9.24
N ALA A 12 -3.67 -2.53 8.62
CA ALA A 12 -2.37 -2.57 9.27
C ALA A 12 -1.95 -1.19 9.74
N ARG A 13 -2.20 -0.15 8.92
CA ARG A 13 -1.92 1.22 9.29
C ARG A 13 -2.72 1.63 10.53
N GLN A 14 -4.01 1.34 10.52
CA GLN A 14 -4.90 1.69 11.64
C GLN A 14 -4.49 0.98 12.93
N GLU A 15 -4.09 -0.28 12.82
CA GLU A 15 -3.64 -1.04 13.98
C GLU A 15 -2.36 -0.46 14.60
N LYS A 16 -1.55 0.21 13.80
CA LYS A 16 -0.36 0.91 14.30
C LYS A 16 -0.65 2.35 14.74
N GLY A 17 -1.88 2.80 14.59
CA GLY A 17 -2.25 4.16 14.98
C GLY A 17 -1.66 5.23 14.07
N LEU A 18 -1.31 4.88 12.82
CA LEU A 18 -0.72 5.82 11.89
C LEU A 18 -1.78 6.46 11.00
N SER A 19 -1.57 7.75 10.68
CA SER A 19 -2.41 8.46 9.72
C SER A 19 -1.79 8.33 8.33
N LEU A 20 -2.56 8.68 7.28
CA LEU A 20 -1.99 8.76 5.94
C LEU A 20 -0.93 9.85 5.84
N ASP A 21 -1.08 10.93 6.60
CA ASP A 21 -0.08 11.98 6.65
C ASP A 21 1.25 11.45 7.20
N ASP A 22 1.19 10.56 8.19
CA ASP A 22 2.39 9.91 8.73
C ASP A 22 3.09 9.08 7.65
N ILE A 23 2.32 8.29 6.90
CA ILE A 23 2.89 7.46 5.84
C ILE A 23 3.49 8.34 4.74
N GLN A 24 2.80 9.40 4.35
CA GLN A 24 3.30 10.35 3.36
C GLN A 24 4.64 10.96 3.79
N GLU A 25 4.74 11.37 5.03
CA GLU A 25 5.96 11.99 5.54
C GLU A 25 7.16 11.03 5.50
N GLU A 26 6.95 9.80 5.91
CA GLU A 26 8.02 8.80 5.94
C GLU A 26 8.41 8.28 4.56
N THR A 27 7.42 8.05 3.69
CA THR A 27 7.67 7.45 2.38
C THR A 27 7.87 8.47 1.27
N LYS A 28 7.44 9.71 1.49
CA LYS A 28 7.40 10.78 0.46
C LYS A 28 6.44 10.45 -0.68
N ILE A 29 5.57 9.47 -0.49
CA ILE A 29 4.49 9.16 -1.43
C ILE A 29 3.34 10.11 -1.16
N ARG A 30 2.84 10.77 -2.20
CA ARG A 30 1.75 11.72 -2.04
C ARG A 30 0.50 11.06 -1.50
N LYS A 31 -0.18 11.73 -0.60
CA LYS A 31 -1.38 11.22 0.08
C LYS A 31 -2.44 10.72 -0.90
N LYS A 32 -2.62 11.41 -2.03
CA LYS A 32 -3.62 10.99 -3.03
C LYS A 32 -3.36 9.59 -3.57
N TYR A 33 -2.09 9.20 -3.68
CA TYR A 33 -1.74 7.85 -4.12
C TYR A 33 -1.95 6.83 -3.00
N LEU A 34 -1.66 7.23 -1.77
CA LEU A 34 -1.91 6.36 -0.61
C LEU A 34 -3.40 6.08 -0.45
N GLU A 35 -4.23 7.10 -0.63
CA GLU A 35 -5.69 6.93 -0.59
C GLU A 35 -6.17 5.99 -1.68
N ALA A 36 -5.64 6.17 -2.90
CA ALA A 36 -5.99 5.32 -4.02
C ALA A 36 -5.62 3.86 -3.76
N ILE A 37 -4.45 3.63 -3.16
CA ILE A 37 -4.01 2.29 -2.79
C ILE A 37 -4.97 1.66 -1.80
N GLU A 38 -5.38 2.40 -0.77
CA GLU A 38 -6.30 1.86 0.24
C GLU A 38 -7.67 1.53 -0.33
N GLU A 39 -8.07 2.21 -1.39
CA GLU A 39 -9.34 1.97 -2.07
C GLU A 39 -9.23 0.93 -3.19
N ASN A 40 -8.05 0.36 -3.40
CA ASN A 40 -7.75 -0.55 -4.52
C ASN A 40 -7.96 0.11 -5.88
N ASN A 41 -7.83 1.42 -5.92
CA ASN A 41 -7.98 2.20 -7.16
C ASN A 41 -6.60 2.45 -7.75
N PHE A 42 -5.98 1.40 -8.27
CA PHE A 42 -4.60 1.43 -8.73
C PHE A 42 -4.42 2.19 -10.05
N ASP A 43 -5.51 2.45 -10.76
CA ASP A 43 -5.46 3.21 -12.02
C ASP A 43 -5.03 4.66 -11.81
N VAL A 44 -5.19 5.17 -10.59
CA VAL A 44 -4.77 6.54 -10.25
C VAL A 44 -3.24 6.67 -10.25
N LEU A 45 -2.53 5.57 -10.02
CA LEU A 45 -1.07 5.60 -9.97
C LEU A 45 -0.49 5.73 -11.38
N PRO A 46 0.70 6.38 -11.51
CA PRO A 46 1.25 6.68 -12.83
C PRO A 46 1.83 5.48 -13.59
N GLY A 47 1.71 4.26 -13.07
CA GLY A 47 2.13 3.06 -13.77
C GLY A 47 2.47 1.91 -12.84
N ASN A 48 2.63 0.71 -13.39
CA ASN A 48 2.87 -0.51 -12.61
C ASN A 48 4.15 -0.48 -11.79
N VAL A 49 5.18 0.20 -12.30
CA VAL A 49 6.44 0.33 -11.57
C VAL A 49 6.22 1.10 -10.27
N TYR A 50 5.45 2.19 -10.37
CA TYR A 50 5.14 3.00 -9.19
C TYR A 50 4.24 2.25 -8.21
N LEU A 51 3.31 1.45 -8.71
CA LEU A 51 2.46 0.64 -7.85
C LEU A 51 3.31 -0.23 -6.93
N LYS A 52 4.26 -0.98 -7.49
CA LYS A 52 5.12 -1.87 -6.72
C LYS A 52 5.96 -1.10 -5.69
N VAL A 53 6.57 -0.02 -6.11
CA VAL A 53 7.42 0.80 -5.24
C VAL A 53 6.59 1.40 -4.10
N PHE A 54 5.40 1.92 -4.41
CA PHE A 54 4.54 2.55 -3.41
C PHE A 54 4.01 1.52 -2.42
N ILE A 55 3.57 0.36 -2.90
CA ILE A 55 3.10 -0.72 -2.02
C ILE A 55 4.21 -1.19 -1.10
N LYS A 56 5.43 -1.34 -1.64
CA LYS A 56 6.57 -1.77 -0.85
C LYS A 56 6.88 -0.77 0.27
N GLY A 57 6.87 0.53 -0.06
CA GLY A 57 7.12 1.57 0.93
C GLY A 57 6.03 1.62 2.00
N TYR A 58 4.77 1.51 1.58
CA TYR A 58 3.63 1.50 2.49
C TYR A 58 3.73 0.28 3.44
N ALA A 59 3.93 -0.90 2.87
CA ALA A 59 4.02 -2.14 3.64
C ALA A 59 5.12 -2.06 4.71
N ARG A 60 6.26 -1.51 4.35
CA ARG A 60 7.38 -1.35 5.29
C ARG A 60 6.97 -0.47 6.48
N GLU A 61 6.27 0.63 6.23
CA GLU A 61 5.85 1.54 7.30
C GLU A 61 4.86 0.91 8.27
N VAL A 62 4.01 0.00 7.77
CA VAL A 62 3.00 -0.64 8.61
C VAL A 62 3.41 -2.03 9.09
N GLY A 63 4.64 -2.45 8.80
CA GLY A 63 5.18 -3.70 9.32
C GLY A 63 4.72 -4.96 8.61
N ILE A 64 4.34 -4.84 7.34
CA ILE A 64 3.94 -6.01 6.54
C ILE A 64 5.11 -6.43 5.66
N ASP A 65 5.39 -7.75 5.63
CA ASP A 65 6.43 -8.31 4.77
C ASP A 65 5.96 -8.28 3.32
N TYR A 66 6.67 -7.51 2.49
CA TYR A 66 6.35 -7.37 1.08
C TYR A 66 6.36 -8.71 0.33
N GLN A 67 7.25 -9.64 0.72
CA GLN A 67 7.29 -10.97 0.10
C GLN A 67 5.98 -11.71 0.25
N LYS A 68 5.33 -11.55 1.39
CA LYS A 68 4.02 -12.16 1.61
C LYS A 68 2.95 -11.52 0.74
N LEU A 69 3.06 -10.23 0.49
CA LEU A 69 2.14 -9.56 -0.44
C LEU A 69 2.33 -10.08 -1.86
N LEU A 70 3.57 -10.30 -2.28
CA LEU A 70 3.84 -10.87 -3.61
C LEU A 70 3.22 -12.26 -3.77
N GLU A 71 3.21 -13.05 -2.71
CA GLU A 71 2.64 -14.40 -2.72
C GLU A 71 1.11 -14.38 -2.83
N ASN A 72 0.46 -13.37 -2.30
CA ASN A 72 -0.99 -13.34 -2.17
C ASN A 72 -1.72 -12.42 -3.16
N TYR A 73 -1.00 -11.52 -3.83
CA TYR A 73 -1.62 -10.52 -4.71
C TYR A 73 -0.93 -10.49 -6.07
N GLU A 74 -1.60 -11.04 -7.07
CA GLU A 74 -1.07 -11.16 -8.43
C GLU A 74 -0.70 -9.82 -9.05
N ILE A 75 -1.41 -8.76 -8.69
CA ILE A 75 -1.14 -7.44 -9.24
C ILE A 75 0.30 -6.98 -8.99
N LEU A 76 0.94 -7.51 -7.95
CA LEU A 76 2.31 -7.16 -7.61
C LEU A 76 3.34 -7.95 -8.40
N THR A 77 2.92 -8.97 -9.14
CA THR A 77 3.83 -9.83 -9.91
C THR A 77 3.82 -9.53 -11.41
N ILE A 78 3.03 -8.59 -11.86
CA ILE A 78 2.91 -8.21 -13.26
C ILE A 78 4.08 -7.32 -13.69
#